data_bb1ee087c7ba0d791ce7c14e9022159c
#
_entry.id   bb1ee087c7ba0d791ce7c14e9022159c
#
_cell.length_a   1.000
_cell.length_b   1.000
_cell.length_c   1.000
_cell.angle_alpha   90.00
_cell.angle_beta   90.00
_cell.angle_gamma   90.00
#
_symmetry.space_group_name_H-M   'P 1'
#
loop_
_entity.id
_entity.type
_entity.pdbx_description
1 polymer ?
#
loop_
_entity_poly.entity_id
_entity_poly.type
_entity_poly.pdbx_seq_one_letter_code
_entity_poly.pdbx_strand_id
1 'polypeptide(L)' 'MPSSDARIGFLTVAEVAEQLRVSTMTVYRLIKSGDLVAARIGRSYRLRPEDVDGFLSQRFTQAG' A
#
# COMPACT_ATOMS: atom_id res chain seq x y z
N MET A 1 12.77 -11.68 -1.08
CA MET A 1 12.52 -11.51 -1.53
C MET A 1 11.55 -11.42 -1.94
N PRO A 2 11.56 -11.35 -2.45
CA PRO A 2 10.51 -10.89 -2.97
C PRO A 2 9.40 -11.73 -3.05
N SER A 3 8.34 -11.18 -2.81
CA SER A 3 7.14 -11.86 -3.03
C SER A 3 6.98 -12.10 -4.51
N SER A 4 6.03 -12.89 -4.86
CA SER A 4 5.78 -13.18 -6.25
C SER A 4 5.44 -11.93 -7.03
N ASP A 5 4.98 -10.91 -6.36
CA ASP A 5 4.59 -9.68 -7.05
C ASP A 5 5.76 -8.77 -7.35
N ALA A 6 6.90 -9.06 -6.79
CA ALA A 6 8.05 -8.21 -7.02
C ALA A 6 8.39 -8.09 -8.49
N ARG A 7 8.15 -9.14 -9.26
CA ARG A 7 8.51 -9.11 -10.66
C ARG A 7 7.69 -8.12 -11.47
N ILE A 8 6.54 -7.73 -10.98
CA ILE A 8 5.71 -6.74 -11.66
C ILE A 8 5.63 -5.44 -10.87
N GLY A 9 6.39 -5.36 -9.79
CA GLY A 9 6.49 -4.11 -9.05
C GLY A 9 5.32 -3.79 -8.15
N PHE A 10 4.42 -4.75 -7.94
CA PHE A 10 3.28 -4.51 -7.06
C PHE A 10 3.56 -5.04 -5.66
N LEU A 11 2.90 -4.42 -4.69
CA LEU A 11 3.00 -4.81 -3.30
C LEU A 11 1.68 -5.41 -2.86
N THR A 12 1.77 -6.39 -1.97
CA THR A 12 0.57 -6.95 -1.35
C THR A 12 0.14 -6.07 -0.19
N VAL A 13 -1.09 -6.27 0.27
CA VAL A 13 -1.58 -5.55 1.45
C VAL A 13 -0.68 -5.83 2.65
N ALA A 14 -0.24 -7.08 2.81
CA ALA A 14 0.61 -7.42 3.94
C ALA A 14 1.94 -6.68 3.87
N GLU A 15 2.51 -6.57 2.68
CA GLU A 15 3.77 -5.85 2.52
C GLU A 15 3.60 -4.37 2.81
N VAL A 16 2.50 -3.79 2.37
CA VAL A 16 2.22 -2.38 2.64
C VAL A 16 2.02 -2.16 4.13
N ALA A 17 1.30 -3.07 4.78
CA ALA A 17 1.08 -2.97 6.22
C ALA A 17 2.40 -2.95 6.96
N GLU A 18 3.34 -3.79 6.54
CA GLU A 18 4.66 -3.79 7.16
C GLU A 18 5.40 -2.47 6.94
N GLN A 19 5.35 -1.96 5.73
CA GLN A 19 6.04 -0.72 5.42
C GLN A 19 5.47 0.45 6.20
N LEU A 20 4.16 0.47 6.36
CA LEU A 20 3.48 1.56 7.08
C LEU A 20 3.46 1.32 8.58
N ARG A 21 3.82 0.12 9.02
CA ARG A 21 3.81 -0.26 10.42
C ARG A 21 2.41 -0.20 11.00
N VAL A 22 1.47 -0.70 10.25
CA VAL A 22 0.08 -0.77 10.69
C VAL A 22 -0.45 -2.16 10.41
N SER A 23 -1.65 -2.43 10.88
CA SER A 23 -2.27 -3.72 10.61
C SER A 23 -2.80 -3.76 9.17
N THR A 24 -3.03 -4.97 8.66
CA THR A 24 -3.63 -5.11 7.35
C THR A 24 -5.04 -4.51 7.33
N MET A 25 -5.73 -4.59 8.44
CA MET A 25 -7.06 -3.98 8.54
C MET A 25 -7.00 -2.49 8.26
N THR A 26 -5.97 -1.83 8.79
CA THR A 26 -5.81 -0.40 8.57
C THR A 26 -5.55 -0.11 7.10
N VAL A 27 -4.74 -0.96 6.44
CA VAL A 27 -4.49 -0.78 5.02
C VAL A 27 -5.79 -0.90 4.23
N TYR A 28 -6.61 -1.88 4.56
CA TYR A 28 -7.91 -2.03 3.87
C TYR A 28 -8.78 -0.80 4.07
N ARG A 29 -8.76 -0.23 5.26
CA ARG A 29 -9.53 0.99 5.50
C ARG A 29 -9.04 2.14 4.64
N LEU A 30 -7.73 2.28 4.54
CA LEU A 30 -7.16 3.35 3.73
C LEU A 30 -7.51 3.19 2.26
N ILE A 31 -7.55 1.95 1.78
CA ILE A 31 -7.96 1.68 0.41
C ILE A 31 -9.42 2.05 0.22
N LYS A 32 -10.26 1.66 1.16
CA LYS A 32 -11.69 1.95 1.04
C LYS A 32 -11.99 3.44 1.13
N SER A 33 -11.24 4.16 1.94
CA SER A 33 -11.46 5.58 2.09
C SER A 33 -10.90 6.39 0.91
N GLY A 34 -10.07 5.75 0.07
CA GLY A 34 -9.47 6.45 -1.05
C GLY A 34 -8.13 7.07 -0.73
N ASP A 35 -7.64 6.92 0.50
CA ASP A 35 -6.34 7.46 0.87
C ASP A 35 -5.20 6.70 0.23
N LEU A 36 -5.39 5.41 -0.01
CA LEU A 36 -4.42 4.58 -0.72
C LEU A 36 -5.06 4.04 -1.98
N VAL A 37 -4.35 4.18 -3.08
CA VAL A 37 -4.81 3.66 -4.36
C VAL A 37 -4.36 2.22 -4.49
N ALA A 38 -5.28 1.34 -4.84
CA ALA A 38 -4.97 -0.07 -5.02
C ALA A 38 -5.75 -0.61 -6.20
N ALA A 39 -5.13 -1.54 -6.91
CA ALA A 39 -5.80 -2.27 -7.98
C ALA A 39 -6.34 -3.56 -7.41
N ARG A 40 -7.54 -3.92 -7.81
CA ARG A 40 -8.11 -5.18 -7.41
C ARG A 40 -7.85 -6.21 -8.48
N ILE A 41 -7.12 -7.24 -8.11
CA ILE A 41 -6.76 -8.31 -9.05
C ILE A 41 -7.31 -9.60 -8.46
N GLY A 42 -8.35 -10.12 -9.09
CA GLY A 42 -9.02 -11.28 -8.53
C GLY A 42 -9.62 -10.94 -7.19
N ARG A 43 -9.18 -11.64 -6.15
CA ARG A 43 -9.67 -11.42 -4.79
C ARG A 43 -8.72 -10.60 -3.95
N SER A 44 -7.64 -10.15 -4.55
CA SER A 44 -6.60 -9.48 -3.79
C SER A 44 -6.45 -8.07 -4.27
N TYR A 45 -5.90 -7.24 -3.40
CA TYR A 45 -5.48 -5.91 -3.79
C TYR A 45 -3.99 -5.92 -4.05
N ARG A 46 -3.57 -5.10 -5.00
CA ARG A 46 -2.15 -4.88 -5.28
C ARG A 46 -1.92 -3.39 -5.31
N LEU A 47 -0.85 -2.96 -4.70
CA LEU A 47 -0.54 -1.54 -4.62
C LEU A 47 0.79 -1.28 -5.30
N ARG A 48 0.90 -0.14 -5.94
CA ARG A 48 2.16 0.24 -6.58
C ARG A 48 3.05 0.94 -5.57
N PRO A 49 4.37 0.68 -5.62
CA PRO A 49 5.28 1.35 -4.69
C PRO A 49 5.15 2.86 -4.71
N GLU A 50 4.96 3.44 -5.90
CA GLU A 50 4.84 4.89 -5.99
C GLU A 50 3.60 5.43 -5.30
N ASP A 51 2.52 4.65 -5.26
CA ASP A 51 1.32 5.08 -4.56
C ASP A 51 1.53 5.05 -3.06
N VAL A 52 2.25 4.06 -2.57
CA VAL A 52 2.57 3.98 -1.15
C VAL A 52 3.53 5.11 -0.77
N ASP A 53 4.52 5.36 -1.61
CA ASP A 53 5.46 6.46 -1.38
C ASP A 53 4.74 7.78 -1.36
N GLY A 54 3.77 7.97 -2.25
CA GLY A 54 3.00 9.20 -2.28
C GLY A 54 2.21 9.41 -1.00
N PHE A 55 1.62 8.34 -0.50
CA PHE A 55 0.88 8.40 0.74
C PHE A 55 1.81 8.82 1.90
N LEU A 56 2.97 8.18 1.98
CA LEU A 56 3.93 8.51 3.03
C LEU A 56 4.45 9.91 2.90
N SER A 57 4.74 10.35 1.67
CA SER A 57 5.26 11.69 1.45
C SER A 57 4.28 12.74 1.92
N GLN A 58 3.01 12.54 1.66
CA GLN A 58 2.00 13.49 2.10
C GLN A 58 1.97 13.59 3.61
N ARG A 59 2.09 12.45 4.28
CA ARG A 59 2.04 12.45 5.74
C ARG A 59 3.24 13.19 6.33
N PHE A 60 4.42 12.92 5.81
CA PHE A 60 5.61 13.56 6.33
C PHE A 60 5.65 15.04 5.98
N THR A 61 5.17 15.40 4.82
CA THR A 61 5.15 16.78 4.42
C THR A 61 4.25 17.60 5.34
N GLN A 62 3.14 17.02 5.72
CA GLN A 62 2.22 17.73 6.60
C GLN A 62 2.79 17.88 7.99
N ALA A 63 3.62 16.96 8.41
CA ALA A 63 4.21 17.04 9.73
C ALA A 63 5.24 18.15 9.83
N GLY A 64 5.81 18.51 8.70
CA GLY A 64 6.86 19.52 8.68
C GLY A 64 6.37 20.96 8.87
#